data_cdb2058cd4c7d83f80c98ca3fb39a3f6
#
_entry.id   cdb2058cd4c7d83f80c98ca3fb39a3f6
#
_cell.length_a   1.000
_cell.length_b   1.000
_cell.length_c   1.000
_cell.angle_alpha   90.00
_cell.angle_beta   90.00
_cell.angle_gamma   90.00
#
_symmetry.space_group_name_H-M   'P 1'
#
loop_
_entity.id
_entity.type
_entity.pdbx_description
1 polymer ?
#
loop_
_entity_poly.entity_id
_entity_poly.type
_entity_poly.pdbx_seq_one_letter_code
_entity_poly.pdbx_strand_id
1 'polypeptide(L)'
;MMKKKLYIFIVIILSFLIFATYKIFVENKTIVEKDTILAMDTQISWAIYEKPSLYTLDLNAKIKTRIDELVKLLSVTDENSEIYKVNHHQERDIKLSEDTKNVVLFALQMAEKTNGALEPTIYPVLREWGFTTGKYQIPDETKIRDLLNYVDYRKVSLKENQIYLPDGMQIDLGAVAKGYIGDEIIKILKANNISSALINLGGNVQLLGTKPNGDLWNIGLKSPNSQDYIGILRLADCAIVTSGNYERYFIGEDNKRYWHILDGKTGKPADKHINSVTIVTKQGKLGDALSTALFVMGVDEAINYWKQNKDENDAFEMILITDDKKIYITENLVYSFTLQDKYKDYHMVVVTL
;
A
#
# COMPACT_ATOMS: atom_id res chain seq x y z
N MET A 1 -32.69 59.43 25.87
CA MET A 1 -31.46 58.71 26.26
C MET A 1 -31.62 57.16 26.15
N MET A 2 -32.69 56.57 26.59
CA MET A 2 -32.95 55.13 26.58
C MET A 2 -32.94 54.49 25.18
N LYS A 3 -33.62 55.09 24.20
CA LYS A 3 -33.68 54.59 22.80
C LYS A 3 -32.32 54.52 22.13
N LYS A 4 -31.39 55.45 22.41
CA LYS A 4 -30.04 55.46 21.86
C LYS A 4 -29.19 54.34 22.47
N LYS A 5 -29.33 54.04 23.73
CA LYS A 5 -28.65 52.89 24.40
C LYS A 5 -29.13 51.54 23.91
N LEU A 6 -30.44 51.40 23.65
CA LEU A 6 -31.03 50.19 23.11
C LEU A 6 -30.52 49.93 21.66
N TYR A 7 -30.38 50.99 20.84
CA TYR A 7 -29.89 50.85 19.47
C TYR A 7 -28.40 50.41 19.43
N ILE A 8 -27.61 50.99 20.28
CA ILE A 8 -26.19 50.59 20.43
C ILE A 8 -26.07 49.14 20.87
N PHE A 9 -26.91 48.66 21.80
CA PHE A 9 -26.91 47.30 22.28
C PHE A 9 -27.31 46.29 21.19
N ILE A 10 -28.30 46.63 20.39
CA ILE A 10 -28.73 45.78 19.25
C ILE A 10 -27.63 45.69 18.17
N VAL A 11 -26.93 46.80 17.87
CA VAL A 11 -25.83 46.78 16.91
C VAL A 11 -24.64 45.91 17.39
N ILE A 12 -24.36 45.94 18.69
CA ILE A 12 -23.31 45.08 19.28
C ILE A 12 -23.67 43.60 19.20
N ILE A 13 -24.93 43.24 19.49
CA ILE A 13 -25.39 41.86 19.38
C ILE A 13 -25.37 41.38 17.93
N LEU A 14 -25.84 42.21 16.99
CA LEU A 14 -25.82 41.89 15.56
C LEU A 14 -24.36 41.69 15.04
N SER A 15 -23.44 42.57 15.42
CA SER A 15 -22.04 42.40 15.05
C SER A 15 -21.38 41.16 15.67
N PHE A 16 -21.75 40.81 16.90
CA PHE A 16 -21.30 39.58 17.55
C PHE A 16 -21.88 38.31 16.87
N LEU A 17 -23.17 38.32 16.49
CA LEU A 17 -23.80 37.25 15.73
C LEU A 17 -23.18 37.10 14.33
N ILE A 18 -22.95 38.20 13.63
CA ILE A 18 -22.27 38.19 12.31
C ILE A 18 -20.85 37.66 12.45
N PHE A 19 -20.11 38.07 13.49
CA PHE A 19 -18.77 37.57 13.76
C PHE A 19 -18.77 36.08 14.14
N ALA A 20 -19.72 35.64 14.96
CA ALA A 20 -19.87 34.24 15.34
C ALA A 20 -20.27 33.36 14.14
N THR A 21 -21.23 33.80 13.31
CA THR A 21 -21.61 33.10 12.09
C THR A 21 -20.48 33.11 11.05
N TYR A 22 -19.76 34.23 10.91
CA TYR A 22 -18.56 34.29 10.07
C TYR A 22 -17.45 33.34 10.55
N LYS A 23 -17.21 33.31 11.85
CA LYS A 23 -16.23 32.39 12.48
C LYS A 23 -16.62 30.93 12.24
N ILE A 24 -17.88 30.55 12.49
CA ILE A 24 -18.41 29.22 12.22
C ILE A 24 -18.31 28.87 10.71
N PHE A 25 -18.63 29.81 9.83
CA PHE A 25 -18.56 29.59 8.39
C PHE A 25 -17.13 29.48 7.86
N VAL A 26 -16.17 30.23 8.46
CA VAL A 26 -14.76 30.17 8.09
C VAL A 26 -14.05 28.96 8.71
N GLU A 27 -14.41 28.57 9.96
CA GLU A 27 -13.87 27.39 10.61
C GLU A 27 -14.39 26.07 10.00
N ASN A 28 -15.58 26.08 9.39
CA ASN A 28 -16.14 24.89 8.72
C ASN A 28 -15.70 24.70 7.26
N LYS A 29 -14.97 25.61 6.66
CA LYS A 29 -14.31 25.34 5.38
C LYS A 29 -13.00 24.58 5.63
N THR A 30 -13.13 23.27 5.77
CA THR A 30 -11.99 22.36 5.67
C THR A 30 -11.43 22.45 4.25
N ILE A 31 -10.33 23.13 4.08
CA ILE A 31 -9.68 23.23 2.79
C ILE A 31 -8.79 22.01 2.66
N VAL A 32 -9.03 21.25 1.61
CA VAL A 32 -8.27 20.05 1.27
C VAL A 32 -7.25 20.45 0.23
N GLU A 33 -5.99 20.39 0.59
CA GLU A 33 -4.92 20.48 -0.38
C GLU A 33 -4.67 19.09 -0.97
N LYS A 34 -4.87 18.96 -2.28
CA LYS A 34 -4.72 17.69 -3.02
C LYS A 34 -3.64 17.83 -4.06
N ASP A 35 -2.85 16.79 -4.20
CA ASP A 35 -1.90 16.70 -5.28
C ASP A 35 -1.78 15.26 -5.80
N THR A 36 -1.20 15.11 -6.98
CA THR A 36 -1.12 13.82 -7.68
C THR A 36 0.11 13.78 -8.56
N ILE A 37 0.78 12.64 -8.58
CA ILE A 37 1.89 12.33 -9.49
C ILE A 37 1.71 10.95 -10.10
N LEU A 38 2.38 10.70 -11.22
CA LEU A 38 2.50 9.36 -11.80
C LEU A 38 3.88 8.81 -11.43
N ALA A 39 3.92 7.70 -10.70
CA ALA A 39 5.14 7.01 -10.33
C ALA A 39 4.86 5.53 -10.05
N MET A 40 5.85 4.65 -10.21
CA MET A 40 5.73 3.20 -9.98
C MET A 40 4.56 2.55 -10.74
N ASP A 41 4.38 2.94 -12.00
CA ASP A 41 3.30 2.47 -12.89
C ASP A 41 1.89 2.72 -12.34
N THR A 42 1.72 3.70 -11.43
CA THR A 42 0.43 4.03 -10.82
C THR A 42 0.28 5.53 -10.56
N GLN A 43 -0.93 5.92 -10.25
CA GLN A 43 -1.24 7.25 -9.76
C GLN A 43 -1.04 7.27 -8.23
N ILE A 44 -0.14 8.13 -7.76
CA ILE A 44 0.04 8.45 -6.35
C ILE A 44 -0.66 9.78 -6.09
N SER A 45 -1.57 9.79 -5.12
CA SER A 45 -2.30 11.00 -4.73
C SER A 45 -2.34 11.14 -3.22
N TRP A 46 -2.41 12.38 -2.76
CA TRP A 46 -2.62 12.68 -1.34
C TRP A 46 -3.54 13.86 -1.15
N ALA A 47 -4.22 13.86 -0.01
CA ALA A 47 -5.08 14.93 0.43
C ALA A 47 -4.72 15.29 1.88
N ILE A 48 -4.28 16.54 2.08
CA ILE A 48 -3.94 17.10 3.39
C ILE A 48 -5.08 18.00 3.82
N TYR A 49 -5.68 17.72 4.97
CA TYR A 49 -6.81 18.46 5.50
C TYR A 49 -6.32 19.53 6.48
N GLU A 50 -5.71 20.57 5.92
CA GLU A 50 -5.17 21.72 6.65
C GLU A 50 -5.52 23.02 5.89
N LYS A 51 -5.43 24.16 6.57
CA LYS A 51 -5.64 25.44 5.90
C LYS A 51 -4.51 25.70 4.89
N PRO A 52 -4.85 26.05 3.61
CA PRO A 52 -3.82 26.42 2.64
C PRO A 52 -2.97 27.59 3.14
N SER A 53 -1.68 27.43 3.00
CA SER A 53 -0.68 28.42 3.38
C SER A 53 0.57 28.21 2.54
N LEU A 54 1.51 29.14 2.57
CA LEU A 54 2.83 28.91 1.96
C LEU A 54 3.51 27.66 2.54
N TYR A 55 3.17 27.32 3.78
CA TYR A 55 3.66 26.14 4.47
C TYR A 55 3.13 24.84 3.86
N THR A 56 1.84 24.76 3.49
CA THR A 56 1.28 23.57 2.85
C THR A 56 1.79 23.38 1.42
N LEU A 57 2.08 24.46 0.68
CA LEU A 57 2.75 24.41 -0.62
C LEU A 57 4.18 23.85 -0.52
N ASP A 58 4.96 24.31 0.46
CA ASP A 58 6.30 23.78 0.75
C ASP A 58 6.24 22.29 1.13
N LEU A 59 5.22 21.88 1.87
CA LEU A 59 5.00 20.50 2.27
C LEU A 59 4.71 19.59 1.06
N ASN A 60 3.89 20.03 0.11
CA ASN A 60 3.65 19.30 -1.13
C ASN A 60 4.93 19.12 -1.95
N ALA A 61 5.76 20.15 -2.03
CA ALA A 61 7.05 20.05 -2.69
C ALA A 61 7.99 19.03 -2.01
N LYS A 62 8.02 19.02 -0.67
CA LYS A 62 8.79 18.03 0.11
C LYS A 62 8.31 16.61 -0.13
N ILE A 63 6.99 16.38 -0.15
CA ILE A 63 6.40 15.07 -0.42
C ILE A 63 6.79 14.59 -1.82
N LYS A 64 6.62 15.43 -2.85
CA LYS A 64 7.02 15.10 -4.23
C LYS A 64 8.50 14.75 -4.33
N THR A 65 9.36 15.58 -3.78
CA THR A 65 10.81 15.33 -3.78
C THR A 65 11.13 13.98 -3.13
N ARG A 66 10.51 13.69 -1.97
CA ARG A 66 10.75 12.42 -1.28
C ARG A 66 10.27 11.21 -2.07
N ILE A 67 9.11 11.29 -2.72
CA ILE A 67 8.61 10.22 -3.60
C ILE A 67 9.61 10.00 -4.76
N ASP A 68 10.02 11.08 -5.44
CA ASP A 68 10.93 11.00 -6.57
C ASP A 68 12.28 10.40 -6.18
N GLU A 69 12.83 10.76 -5.01
CA GLU A 69 14.06 10.18 -4.45
C GLU A 69 13.91 8.67 -4.28
N LEU A 70 12.85 8.23 -3.58
CA LEU A 70 12.65 6.82 -3.28
C LEU A 70 12.37 5.98 -4.53
N VAL A 71 11.57 6.50 -5.47
CA VAL A 71 11.30 5.83 -6.75
C VAL A 71 12.59 5.62 -7.53
N LYS A 72 13.47 6.65 -7.59
CA LYS A 72 14.77 6.55 -8.26
C LYS A 72 15.70 5.53 -7.58
N LEU A 73 15.67 5.42 -6.27
CA LEU A 73 16.52 4.46 -5.55
C LEU A 73 16.06 3.01 -5.75
N LEU A 74 14.75 2.75 -5.76
CA LEU A 74 14.15 1.43 -5.65
C LEU A 74 13.73 0.81 -7.00
N SER A 75 13.85 1.54 -8.12
CA SER A 75 13.44 1.07 -9.44
C SER A 75 14.32 -0.10 -9.91
N VAL A 76 13.69 -1.14 -10.46
CA VAL A 76 14.38 -2.25 -11.14
C VAL A 76 14.64 -1.97 -12.62
N THR A 77 14.10 -0.89 -13.18
CA THR A 77 14.17 -0.55 -14.61
C THR A 77 14.93 0.74 -14.91
N ASP A 78 15.15 1.61 -13.93
CA ASP A 78 15.97 2.83 -14.10
C ASP A 78 17.45 2.49 -13.88
N GLU A 79 18.26 2.65 -14.92
CA GLU A 79 19.70 2.36 -14.90
C GLU A 79 20.49 3.14 -13.83
N ASN A 80 19.97 4.26 -13.37
CA ASN A 80 20.58 5.09 -12.33
C ASN A 80 20.25 4.60 -10.92
N SER A 81 19.26 3.73 -10.76
CA SER A 81 18.81 3.29 -9.45
C SER A 81 19.82 2.35 -8.78
N GLU A 82 19.79 2.32 -7.44
CA GLU A 82 20.63 1.39 -6.67
C GLU A 82 20.22 -0.06 -6.92
N ILE A 83 18.93 -0.35 -6.99
CA ILE A 83 18.42 -1.71 -7.21
C ILE A 83 18.72 -2.20 -8.64
N TYR A 84 18.63 -1.32 -9.64
CA TYR A 84 19.05 -1.69 -11.00
C TYR A 84 20.54 -2.07 -11.04
N LYS A 85 21.42 -1.25 -10.41
CA LYS A 85 22.86 -1.52 -10.35
C LYS A 85 23.16 -2.83 -9.63
N VAL A 86 22.49 -3.09 -8.51
CA VAL A 86 22.56 -4.38 -7.76
C VAL A 86 22.18 -5.54 -8.69
N ASN A 87 21.07 -5.45 -9.39
CA ASN A 87 20.56 -6.50 -10.27
C ASN A 87 21.44 -6.77 -11.51
N HIS A 88 22.24 -5.80 -11.91
CA HIS A 88 23.11 -5.92 -13.10
C HIS A 88 24.59 -6.12 -12.73
N HIS A 89 24.89 -6.30 -11.43
CA HIS A 89 26.25 -6.53 -10.93
C HIS A 89 27.28 -5.54 -11.49
N GLN A 90 26.88 -4.26 -11.61
CA GLN A 90 27.74 -3.23 -12.20
C GLN A 90 29.00 -2.99 -11.38
N GLU A 91 28.93 -3.24 -10.06
CA GLU A 91 30.05 -3.16 -9.13
C GLU A 91 29.97 -4.33 -8.13
N ARG A 92 31.10 -4.84 -7.64
CA ARG A 92 31.13 -5.95 -6.67
C ARG A 92 30.66 -5.55 -5.27
N ASP A 93 30.82 -4.27 -4.92
CA ASP A 93 30.55 -3.74 -3.58
C ASP A 93 29.66 -2.50 -3.67
N ILE A 94 28.42 -2.69 -4.09
CA ILE A 94 27.45 -1.59 -4.16
C ILE A 94 27.05 -1.19 -2.75
N LYS A 95 27.37 0.06 -2.40
CA LYS A 95 26.90 0.68 -1.15
C LYS A 95 25.50 1.21 -1.36
N LEU A 96 24.57 0.67 -0.59
CA LEU A 96 23.19 1.14 -0.56
C LEU A 96 23.06 2.40 0.29
N SER A 97 22.18 3.29 -0.10
CA SER A 97 21.65 4.34 0.78
C SER A 97 20.92 3.73 1.98
N GLU A 98 20.75 4.49 3.05
CA GLU A 98 19.98 4.02 4.22
C GLU A 98 18.54 3.63 3.85
N ASP A 99 17.90 4.34 2.92
CA ASP A 99 16.56 4.01 2.45
C ASP A 99 16.52 2.64 1.77
N THR A 100 17.37 2.43 0.77
CA THR A 100 17.43 1.15 0.05
C THR A 100 17.77 0.01 0.98
N LYS A 101 18.75 0.20 1.85
CA LYS A 101 19.12 -0.77 2.88
C LYS A 101 17.93 -1.15 3.78
N ASN A 102 17.18 -0.15 4.27
CA ASN A 102 16.03 -0.39 5.14
C ASN A 102 14.92 -1.17 4.43
N VAL A 103 14.66 -0.88 3.15
CA VAL A 103 13.66 -1.60 2.35
C VAL A 103 14.11 -3.03 2.07
N VAL A 104 15.39 -3.24 1.70
CA VAL A 104 15.97 -4.58 1.47
C VAL A 104 15.93 -5.41 2.75
N LEU A 105 16.39 -4.87 3.87
CA LEU A 105 16.35 -5.56 5.18
C LEU A 105 14.92 -5.97 5.53
N PHE A 106 13.97 -5.05 5.37
CA PHE A 106 12.58 -5.34 5.67
C PHE A 106 12.02 -6.42 4.75
N ALA A 107 12.30 -6.38 3.44
CA ALA A 107 11.88 -7.41 2.49
C ALA A 107 12.45 -8.79 2.85
N LEU A 108 13.73 -8.87 3.23
CA LEU A 108 14.36 -10.12 3.67
C LEU A 108 13.77 -10.65 5.00
N GLN A 109 13.52 -9.76 5.97
CA GLN A 109 12.84 -10.12 7.22
C GLN A 109 11.44 -10.67 6.97
N MET A 110 10.68 -10.05 6.06
CA MET A 110 9.36 -10.53 5.71
C MET A 110 9.41 -11.84 4.92
N ALA A 111 10.41 -12.03 4.05
CA ALA A 111 10.64 -13.30 3.39
C ALA A 111 10.87 -14.44 4.40
N GLU A 112 11.68 -14.20 5.43
CA GLU A 112 11.91 -15.14 6.52
C GLU A 112 10.64 -15.41 7.33
N LYS A 113 9.95 -14.35 7.82
CA LYS A 113 8.71 -14.46 8.60
C LYS A 113 7.60 -15.21 7.85
N THR A 114 7.53 -15.07 6.53
CA THR A 114 6.52 -15.70 5.67
C THR A 114 6.98 -17.00 5.02
N ASN A 115 8.16 -17.53 5.43
CA ASN A 115 8.74 -18.76 4.87
C ASN A 115 8.80 -18.74 3.34
N GLY A 116 9.22 -17.60 2.78
CA GLY A 116 9.39 -17.38 1.34
C GLY A 116 8.08 -17.16 0.55
N ALA A 117 6.93 -16.99 1.21
CA ALA A 117 5.71 -16.57 0.50
C ALA A 117 5.86 -15.15 -0.06
N LEU A 118 6.54 -14.26 0.66
CA LEU A 118 7.17 -13.07 0.09
C LEU A 118 8.58 -13.45 -0.36
N GLU A 119 8.87 -13.38 -1.66
CA GLU A 119 10.18 -13.77 -2.20
C GLU A 119 10.79 -12.59 -3.01
N PRO A 120 11.64 -11.77 -2.39
CA PRO A 120 12.20 -10.60 -3.07
C PRO A 120 13.16 -10.97 -4.22
N THR A 121 13.66 -12.21 -4.29
CA THR A 121 14.57 -12.62 -5.38
C THR A 121 13.85 -13.16 -6.61
N ILE A 122 12.52 -13.03 -6.67
CA ILE A 122 11.67 -13.51 -7.79
C ILE A 122 11.87 -12.72 -9.11
N TYR A 123 12.63 -11.62 -9.11
CA TYR A 123 12.74 -10.71 -10.24
C TYR A 123 13.11 -11.36 -11.57
N PRO A 124 14.07 -12.33 -11.67
CA PRO A 124 14.38 -13.00 -12.94
C PRO A 124 13.16 -13.66 -13.57
N VAL A 125 12.30 -14.28 -12.75
CA VAL A 125 11.07 -14.93 -13.19
C VAL A 125 10.01 -13.88 -13.57
N LEU A 126 9.84 -12.83 -12.75
CA LEU A 126 8.91 -11.74 -13.02
C LEU A 126 9.19 -11.04 -14.36
N ARG A 127 10.48 -10.86 -14.67
CA ARG A 127 10.95 -10.30 -15.94
C ARG A 127 10.67 -11.21 -17.12
N GLU A 128 10.82 -12.52 -16.97
CA GLU A 128 10.53 -13.51 -18.00
C GLU A 128 9.03 -13.54 -18.35
N TRP A 129 8.14 -13.41 -17.38
CA TRP A 129 6.70 -13.22 -17.59
C TRP A 129 6.36 -11.90 -18.30
N GLY A 130 7.30 -10.95 -18.36
CA GLY A 130 7.12 -9.64 -18.99
C GLY A 130 6.50 -8.56 -18.11
N PHE A 131 6.28 -8.82 -16.82
CA PHE A 131 5.62 -7.87 -15.92
C PHE A 131 6.42 -6.60 -15.65
N THR A 132 7.73 -6.62 -15.84
CA THR A 132 8.60 -5.44 -15.71
C THR A 132 9.07 -4.86 -17.04
N THR A 133 8.84 -5.57 -18.14
CA THR A 133 9.28 -5.14 -19.50
C THR A 133 8.10 -4.69 -20.36
N GLY A 134 6.85 -4.97 -19.95
CA GLY A 134 5.66 -4.76 -20.76
C GLY A 134 5.51 -5.74 -21.94
N LYS A 135 6.45 -6.67 -22.11
CA LYS A 135 6.41 -7.72 -23.14
C LYS A 135 5.89 -9.01 -22.54
N TYR A 136 4.57 -9.05 -22.30
CA TYR A 136 3.91 -10.17 -21.67
C TYR A 136 4.00 -11.45 -22.52
N GLN A 137 4.34 -12.55 -21.86
CA GLN A 137 4.38 -13.89 -22.46
C GLN A 137 4.14 -14.95 -21.40
N ILE A 138 3.72 -16.14 -21.82
CA ILE A 138 3.72 -17.35 -21.00
C ILE A 138 5.09 -18.00 -21.18
N PRO A 139 5.95 -18.03 -20.17
CA PRO A 139 7.27 -18.61 -20.30
C PRO A 139 7.21 -20.13 -20.45
N ASP A 140 8.21 -20.70 -21.15
CA ASP A 140 8.42 -22.13 -21.18
C ASP A 140 8.72 -22.69 -19.78
N GLU A 141 8.19 -23.88 -19.47
CA GLU A 141 8.38 -24.50 -18.14
C GLU A 141 9.85 -24.82 -17.85
N THR A 142 10.64 -25.15 -18.84
CA THR A 142 12.09 -25.37 -18.68
C THR A 142 12.77 -24.07 -18.29
N LYS A 143 12.42 -22.97 -18.97
CA LYS A 143 12.95 -21.64 -18.64
C LYS A 143 12.61 -21.22 -17.21
N ILE A 144 11.36 -21.41 -16.77
CA ILE A 144 10.97 -21.13 -15.39
C ILE A 144 11.79 -21.95 -14.40
N ARG A 145 11.95 -23.26 -14.66
CA ARG A 145 12.73 -24.15 -13.79
C ARG A 145 14.19 -23.69 -13.67
N ASP A 146 14.79 -23.27 -14.80
CA ASP A 146 16.18 -22.77 -14.80
C ASP A 146 16.30 -21.47 -14.01
N LEU A 147 15.33 -20.54 -14.14
CA LEU A 147 15.32 -19.28 -13.43
C LEU A 147 15.08 -19.45 -11.92
N LEU A 148 14.33 -20.47 -11.51
CA LEU A 148 14.09 -20.75 -10.09
C LEU A 148 15.38 -21.13 -9.32
N ASN A 149 16.46 -21.53 -9.99
CA ASN A 149 17.76 -21.71 -9.33
C ASN A 149 18.34 -20.41 -8.76
N TYR A 150 17.87 -19.26 -9.24
CA TYR A 150 18.26 -17.92 -8.82
C TYR A 150 17.25 -17.27 -7.86
N VAL A 151 16.28 -18.04 -7.36
CA VAL A 151 15.22 -17.56 -6.46
C VAL A 151 15.41 -18.22 -5.08
N ASP A 152 16.01 -17.48 -4.16
CA ASP A 152 16.22 -17.92 -2.77
C ASP A 152 16.72 -16.74 -1.91
N TYR A 153 15.83 -16.06 -1.21
CA TYR A 153 16.16 -14.91 -0.36
C TYR A 153 17.25 -15.21 0.68
N ARG A 154 17.40 -16.47 1.12
CA ARG A 154 18.40 -16.88 2.12
C ARG A 154 19.85 -16.75 1.64
N LYS A 155 20.06 -16.66 0.33
CA LYS A 155 21.38 -16.45 -0.29
C LYS A 155 21.76 -14.98 -0.38
N VAL A 156 20.82 -14.06 -0.15
CA VAL A 156 21.10 -12.62 -0.10
C VAL A 156 21.74 -12.29 1.24
N SER A 157 22.84 -11.60 1.21
CA SER A 157 23.45 -11.09 2.45
C SER A 157 23.64 -9.57 2.39
N LEU A 158 23.45 -8.94 3.54
CA LEU A 158 23.64 -7.51 3.73
C LEU A 158 24.55 -7.31 4.94
N LYS A 159 25.72 -6.68 4.71
CA LYS A 159 26.68 -6.31 5.78
C LYS A 159 26.85 -4.80 5.76
N GLU A 160 26.55 -4.16 6.89
CA GLU A 160 26.49 -2.70 6.95
C GLU A 160 25.57 -2.14 5.86
N ASN A 161 26.12 -1.50 4.83
CA ASN A 161 25.41 -0.96 3.69
C ASN A 161 25.73 -1.69 2.38
N GLN A 162 26.46 -2.80 2.43
CA GLN A 162 26.85 -3.56 1.24
C GLN A 162 25.95 -4.77 1.07
N ILE A 163 25.34 -4.90 -0.10
CA ILE A 163 24.52 -6.05 -0.48
C ILE A 163 25.34 -7.00 -1.35
N TYR A 164 25.22 -8.28 -1.06
CA TYR A 164 25.79 -9.35 -1.86
C TYR A 164 24.66 -10.23 -2.41
N LEU A 165 24.63 -10.39 -3.72
CA LEU A 165 23.81 -11.32 -4.47
C LEU A 165 24.71 -12.31 -5.22
N PRO A 166 24.47 -13.64 -5.14
CA PRO A 166 25.10 -14.60 -6.04
C PRO A 166 24.84 -14.28 -7.51
N ASP A 167 25.76 -14.70 -8.37
CA ASP A 167 25.64 -14.49 -9.82
C ASP A 167 24.30 -15.02 -10.36
N GLY A 168 23.63 -14.22 -11.19
CA GLY A 168 22.32 -14.52 -11.77
C GLY A 168 21.13 -14.22 -10.86
N MET A 169 21.33 -14.00 -9.55
CA MET A 169 20.24 -13.54 -8.68
C MET A 169 19.95 -12.06 -8.88
N GLN A 170 18.70 -11.71 -8.76
CA GLN A 170 18.20 -10.34 -8.86
C GLN A 170 17.06 -10.14 -7.87
N ILE A 171 16.86 -8.91 -7.39
CA ILE A 171 15.81 -8.59 -6.43
C ILE A 171 14.78 -7.62 -7.00
N ASP A 172 13.54 -7.76 -6.53
CA ASP A 172 12.44 -6.82 -6.72
C ASP A 172 11.87 -6.43 -5.36
N LEU A 173 11.60 -5.14 -5.17
CA LEU A 173 11.08 -4.60 -3.93
C LEU A 173 9.63 -4.10 -4.09
N GLY A 174 8.98 -4.40 -5.21
CA GLY A 174 7.63 -3.93 -5.53
C GLY A 174 6.56 -4.30 -4.51
N ALA A 175 6.76 -5.41 -3.78
CA ALA A 175 5.86 -5.86 -2.72
C ALA A 175 6.05 -5.15 -1.36
N VAL A 176 6.96 -4.17 -1.26
CA VAL A 176 7.23 -3.42 -0.02
C VAL A 176 7.44 -1.92 -0.27
N ALA A 177 7.82 -1.55 -1.49
CA ALA A 177 8.27 -0.19 -1.82
C ALA A 177 7.17 0.84 -1.72
N LYS A 178 5.95 0.54 -2.20
CA LYS A 178 4.82 1.48 -2.10
C LYS A 178 4.45 1.75 -0.66
N GLY A 179 4.40 0.70 0.16
CA GLY A 179 4.14 0.82 1.58
C GLY A 179 5.19 1.65 2.30
N TYR A 180 6.47 1.44 2.00
CA TYR A 180 7.57 2.23 2.54
C TYR A 180 7.48 3.70 2.16
N ILE A 181 7.21 4.02 0.89
CA ILE A 181 7.02 5.40 0.42
C ILE A 181 5.87 6.06 1.18
N GLY A 182 4.74 5.38 1.36
CA GLY A 182 3.62 5.90 2.13
C GLY A 182 3.98 6.17 3.60
N ASP A 183 4.74 5.27 4.24
CA ASP A 183 5.23 5.44 5.61
C ASP A 183 6.14 6.67 5.73
N GLU A 184 6.99 6.93 4.73
CA GLU A 184 7.83 8.12 4.69
C GLU A 184 7.00 9.41 4.52
N ILE A 185 5.96 9.40 3.69
CA ILE A 185 5.03 10.53 3.57
C ILE A 185 4.32 10.78 4.92
N ILE A 186 3.84 9.74 5.59
CA ILE A 186 3.23 9.86 6.93
C ILE A 186 4.20 10.46 7.94
N LYS A 187 5.49 10.08 7.90
CA LYS A 187 6.53 10.69 8.76
C LYS A 187 6.70 12.19 8.48
N ILE A 188 6.77 12.57 7.20
CA ILE A 188 6.85 13.99 6.81
C ILE A 188 5.63 14.75 7.34
N LEU A 189 4.43 14.24 7.14
CA LEU A 189 3.20 14.88 7.60
C LEU A 189 3.18 15.06 9.13
N LYS A 190 3.52 14.01 9.89
CA LYS A 190 3.58 14.04 11.36
C LYS A 190 4.65 15.03 11.85
N ALA A 191 5.83 15.05 11.26
CA ALA A 191 6.91 15.98 11.59
C ALA A 191 6.54 17.45 11.32
N ASN A 192 5.55 17.67 10.46
CA ASN A 192 5.01 18.98 10.15
C ASN A 192 3.65 19.26 10.82
N ASN A 193 3.33 18.54 11.91
CA ASN A 193 2.12 18.71 12.74
C ASN A 193 0.79 18.55 11.96
N ILE A 194 0.79 17.84 10.87
CA ILE A 194 -0.44 17.45 10.18
C ILE A 194 -1.09 16.31 10.94
N SER A 195 -2.38 16.43 11.20
CA SER A 195 -3.15 15.44 11.97
C SER A 195 -4.24 14.72 11.15
N SER A 196 -4.50 15.18 9.93
CA SER A 196 -5.56 14.61 9.09
C SER A 196 -5.13 14.60 7.63
N ALA A 197 -4.88 13.41 7.10
CA ALA A 197 -4.51 13.22 5.69
C ALA A 197 -4.89 11.83 5.18
N LEU A 198 -5.05 11.72 3.87
CA LEU A 198 -5.22 10.47 3.13
C LEU A 198 -4.18 10.41 2.02
N ILE A 199 -3.43 9.32 1.95
CA ILE A 199 -2.46 9.03 0.90
C ILE A 199 -2.91 7.77 0.18
N ASN A 200 -2.86 7.77 -1.15
CA ASN A 200 -3.17 6.61 -1.99
C ASN A 200 -2.05 6.38 -3.01
N LEU A 201 -1.41 5.23 -2.92
CA LEU A 201 -0.31 4.81 -3.79
C LEU A 201 -0.78 3.60 -4.64
N GLY A 202 -1.79 3.83 -5.52
CA GLY A 202 -2.28 2.77 -6.40
C GLY A 202 -2.91 1.58 -5.66
N GLY A 203 -3.77 1.87 -4.67
CA GLY A 203 -4.46 0.85 -3.86
C GLY A 203 -3.80 0.55 -2.51
N ASN A 204 -2.57 1.04 -2.27
CA ASN A 204 -2.01 1.14 -0.92
C ASN A 204 -2.46 2.47 -0.33
N VAL A 205 -3.47 2.44 0.54
CA VAL A 205 -4.06 3.63 1.17
C VAL A 205 -3.54 3.78 2.59
N GLN A 206 -3.05 4.97 2.94
CA GLN A 206 -2.62 5.28 4.30
C GLN A 206 -3.39 6.47 4.85
N LEU A 207 -3.88 6.33 6.05
CA LEU A 207 -4.71 7.30 6.75
C LEU A 207 -3.95 7.86 7.94
N LEU A 208 -3.84 9.18 7.99
CA LEU A 208 -3.34 9.89 9.16
C LEU A 208 -4.53 10.49 9.92
N GLY A 209 -4.74 10.02 11.14
CA GLY A 209 -5.85 10.44 11.98
C GLY A 209 -7.24 10.19 11.39
N THR A 210 -8.20 10.97 11.83
CA THR A 210 -9.59 11.00 11.34
C THR A 210 -9.79 12.13 10.32
N LYS A 211 -10.97 12.22 9.72
CA LYS A 211 -11.39 13.42 9.01
C LYS A 211 -11.45 14.63 9.97
N PRO A 212 -11.35 15.87 9.46
CA PRO A 212 -11.37 17.07 10.32
C PRO A 212 -12.60 17.24 11.21
N ASN A 213 -13.72 16.67 10.81
CA ASN A 213 -14.96 16.65 11.62
C ASN A 213 -15.02 15.51 12.65
N GLY A 214 -13.93 14.75 12.80
CA GLY A 214 -13.84 13.60 13.71
C GLY A 214 -14.38 12.27 13.16
N ASP A 215 -14.97 12.28 11.97
CA ASP A 215 -15.49 11.05 11.34
C ASP A 215 -14.36 10.13 10.85
N LEU A 216 -14.66 8.84 10.81
CA LEU A 216 -13.79 7.85 10.17
C LEU A 216 -13.76 8.05 8.64
N TRP A 217 -12.67 7.62 8.03
CA TRP A 217 -12.54 7.56 6.58
C TRP A 217 -13.35 6.40 6.01
N ASN A 218 -13.99 6.62 4.86
CA ASN A 218 -14.68 5.57 4.12
C ASN A 218 -13.78 5.14 2.96
N ILE A 219 -13.25 3.92 3.04
CA ILE A 219 -12.36 3.35 2.04
C ILE A 219 -13.09 2.23 1.31
N GLY A 220 -13.31 2.40 0.01
CA GLY A 220 -13.92 1.39 -0.84
C GLY A 220 -12.94 0.28 -1.17
N LEU A 221 -13.32 -0.97 -0.92
CA LEU A 221 -12.61 -2.14 -1.42
C LEU A 221 -13.12 -2.46 -2.83
N LYS A 222 -12.20 -2.48 -3.80
CA LYS A 222 -12.52 -2.75 -5.21
C LYS A 222 -13.04 -4.18 -5.37
N SER A 223 -14.04 -4.36 -6.20
CA SER A 223 -14.54 -5.69 -6.54
C SER A 223 -13.57 -6.40 -7.48
N PRO A 224 -13.23 -7.69 -7.24
CA PRO A 224 -12.38 -8.46 -8.16
C PRO A 224 -12.97 -8.62 -9.57
N ASN A 225 -14.30 -8.54 -9.69
CA ASN A 225 -15.04 -8.88 -10.90
C ASN A 225 -15.70 -7.68 -11.59
N SER A 226 -15.49 -6.46 -11.08
CA SER A 226 -16.08 -5.24 -11.67
C SER A 226 -15.27 -3.99 -11.29
N GLN A 227 -15.63 -2.85 -11.89
CA GLN A 227 -15.02 -1.56 -11.54
C GLN A 227 -15.63 -0.91 -10.28
N ASP A 228 -16.60 -1.57 -9.64
CA ASP A 228 -17.26 -1.06 -8.44
C ASP A 228 -16.51 -1.47 -7.16
N TYR A 229 -17.04 -1.00 -6.04
CA TYR A 229 -16.58 -1.42 -4.71
C TYR A 229 -17.47 -2.56 -4.17
N ILE A 230 -16.84 -3.64 -3.69
CA ILE A 230 -17.54 -4.74 -3.05
C ILE A 230 -18.04 -4.37 -1.65
N GLY A 231 -17.28 -3.53 -0.96
CA GLY A 231 -17.62 -3.07 0.38
C GLY A 231 -16.89 -1.79 0.75
N ILE A 232 -17.22 -1.25 1.91
CA ILE A 232 -16.64 -0.03 2.47
C ILE A 232 -16.07 -0.35 3.85
N LEU A 233 -14.79 -0.01 4.07
CA LEU A 233 -14.14 0.02 5.37
C LEU A 233 -14.21 1.42 5.96
N ARG A 234 -14.60 1.52 7.24
CA ARG A 234 -14.63 2.77 8.03
C ARG A 234 -13.52 2.73 9.08
N LEU A 235 -12.43 3.43 8.81
CA LEU A 235 -11.19 3.35 9.59
C LEU A 235 -10.54 4.72 9.76
N ALA A 236 -9.56 4.79 10.67
CA ALA A 236 -8.69 5.94 10.88
C ALA A 236 -7.29 5.48 11.31
N ASP A 237 -6.29 6.31 11.06
CA ASP A 237 -4.90 6.17 11.54
C ASP A 237 -4.32 4.77 11.29
N CYS A 238 -4.43 4.29 10.05
CA CYS A 238 -3.94 2.98 9.62
C CYS A 238 -3.60 2.97 8.13
N ALA A 239 -2.91 1.93 7.70
CA ALA A 239 -2.71 1.55 6.30
C ALA A 239 -3.71 0.46 5.90
N ILE A 240 -4.27 0.56 4.70
CA ILE A 240 -5.18 -0.40 4.07
C ILE A 240 -4.58 -0.74 2.72
N VAL A 241 -4.05 -1.95 2.59
CA VAL A 241 -3.28 -2.36 1.42
C VAL A 241 -3.90 -3.59 0.79
N THR A 242 -4.18 -3.51 -0.50
CA THR A 242 -4.81 -4.60 -1.24
C THR A 242 -3.89 -5.11 -2.35
N SER A 243 -3.67 -6.42 -2.37
CA SER A 243 -3.10 -7.17 -3.48
C SER A 243 -4.18 -8.01 -4.16
N GLY A 244 -4.23 -8.02 -5.49
CA GLY A 244 -5.27 -8.75 -6.22
C GLY A 244 -4.83 -9.20 -7.62
N ASN A 245 -5.43 -10.29 -8.10
CA ASN A 245 -5.18 -10.88 -9.41
C ASN A 245 -5.74 -10.04 -10.59
N TYR A 246 -6.46 -8.97 -10.30
CA TYR A 246 -7.11 -8.07 -11.25
C TYR A 246 -6.41 -6.70 -11.38
N GLU A 247 -5.37 -6.44 -10.60
CA GLU A 247 -4.66 -5.15 -10.64
C GLU A 247 -3.69 -5.08 -11.81
N ARG A 248 -2.83 -6.08 -11.97
CA ARG A 248 -1.79 -6.13 -12.97
C ARG A 248 -1.70 -7.54 -13.56
N TYR A 249 -2.28 -7.71 -14.75
CA TYR A 249 -2.40 -9.01 -15.42
C TYR A 249 -2.41 -8.86 -16.94
N PHE A 250 -2.24 -9.97 -17.63
CA PHE A 250 -2.52 -10.10 -19.06
C PHE A 250 -3.37 -11.34 -19.35
N ILE A 251 -3.98 -11.38 -20.52
CA ILE A 251 -4.70 -12.56 -21.01
C ILE A 251 -3.78 -13.28 -21.97
N GLY A 252 -3.49 -14.53 -21.68
CA GLY A 252 -2.68 -15.40 -22.55
C GLY A 252 -3.41 -15.84 -23.81
N GLU A 253 -2.69 -16.48 -24.75
CA GLU A 253 -3.26 -17.05 -25.97
C GLU A 253 -4.26 -18.17 -25.69
N ASP A 254 -4.17 -18.80 -24.53
CA ASP A 254 -5.10 -19.80 -23.99
C ASP A 254 -6.36 -19.20 -23.35
N ASN A 255 -6.58 -17.90 -23.47
CA ASN A 255 -7.66 -17.13 -22.85
C ASN A 255 -7.67 -17.14 -21.31
N LYS A 256 -6.57 -17.53 -20.65
CA LYS A 256 -6.44 -17.45 -19.21
C LYS A 256 -5.81 -16.15 -18.78
N ARG A 257 -6.15 -15.72 -17.56
CA ARG A 257 -5.55 -14.55 -16.91
C ARG A 257 -4.28 -14.96 -16.19
N TYR A 258 -3.20 -14.20 -16.40
CA TYR A 258 -1.92 -14.34 -15.72
C TYR A 258 -1.60 -13.04 -15.00
N TRP A 259 -1.36 -13.08 -13.71
CA TRP A 259 -1.13 -11.89 -12.86
C TRP A 259 0.28 -11.88 -12.29
N HIS A 260 0.71 -10.70 -11.86
CA HIS A 260 2.09 -10.43 -11.45
C HIS A 260 2.49 -10.99 -10.08
N ILE A 261 1.55 -11.44 -9.25
CA ILE A 261 1.87 -12.03 -7.95
C ILE A 261 2.26 -13.48 -8.20
N LEU A 262 3.57 -13.74 -8.18
CA LEU A 262 4.14 -15.06 -8.48
C LEU A 262 4.45 -15.82 -7.19
N ASP A 263 4.25 -17.11 -7.20
CA ASP A 263 4.73 -18.02 -6.16
C ASP A 263 6.22 -18.34 -6.41
N GLY A 264 7.10 -17.93 -5.50
CA GLY A 264 8.55 -18.15 -5.57
C GLY A 264 8.96 -19.61 -5.65
N LYS A 265 8.11 -20.55 -5.25
CA LYS A 265 8.38 -21.99 -5.33
C LYS A 265 8.08 -22.58 -6.72
N THR A 266 7.10 -22.04 -7.41
CA THR A 266 6.66 -22.54 -8.71
C THR A 266 7.05 -21.64 -9.89
N GLY A 267 7.34 -20.37 -9.64
CA GLY A 267 7.59 -19.37 -10.67
C GLY A 267 6.37 -19.02 -11.52
N LYS A 268 5.19 -19.46 -11.10
CA LYS A 268 3.91 -19.22 -11.79
C LYS A 268 3.06 -18.23 -10.97
N PRO A 269 2.06 -17.55 -11.58
CA PRO A 269 1.07 -16.81 -10.82
C PRO A 269 0.49 -17.64 -9.67
N ALA A 270 0.46 -17.08 -8.47
CA ALA A 270 -0.05 -17.76 -7.29
C ALA A 270 -1.56 -17.97 -7.43
N ASP A 271 -1.95 -19.21 -7.75
CA ASP A 271 -3.34 -19.61 -7.91
C ASP A 271 -3.79 -20.46 -6.72
N LYS A 272 -4.33 -19.79 -5.70
CA LYS A 272 -4.83 -20.35 -4.45
C LYS A 272 -6.30 -20.01 -4.22
N HIS A 273 -7.06 -19.82 -5.30
CA HIS A 273 -8.47 -19.45 -5.27
C HIS A 273 -8.75 -18.12 -4.55
N ILE A 274 -7.73 -17.27 -4.38
CA ILE A 274 -7.87 -15.93 -3.83
C ILE A 274 -7.88 -14.90 -4.97
N ASN A 275 -8.87 -14.02 -4.96
CA ASN A 275 -8.94 -12.89 -5.89
C ASN A 275 -8.26 -11.64 -5.32
N SER A 276 -8.40 -11.40 -4.01
CA SER A 276 -7.72 -10.29 -3.34
C SER A 276 -7.49 -10.53 -1.86
N VAL A 277 -6.44 -9.91 -1.37
CA VAL A 277 -6.08 -9.82 0.05
C VAL A 277 -5.96 -8.36 0.42
N THR A 278 -6.75 -7.91 1.39
CA THR A 278 -6.64 -6.58 1.99
C THR A 278 -6.11 -6.71 3.41
N ILE A 279 -5.04 -5.99 3.70
CA ILE A 279 -4.42 -5.90 5.03
C ILE A 279 -4.71 -4.54 5.63
N VAL A 280 -5.10 -4.52 6.90
CA VAL A 280 -5.23 -3.32 7.72
C VAL A 280 -4.21 -3.38 8.85
N THR A 281 -3.30 -2.42 8.90
CA THR A 281 -2.18 -2.38 9.85
C THR A 281 -1.74 -0.93 10.13
N LYS A 282 -0.79 -0.74 11.04
CA LYS A 282 -0.23 0.59 11.34
C LYS A 282 0.87 1.04 10.38
N GLN A 283 1.48 0.12 9.65
CA GLN A 283 2.62 0.40 8.76
C GLN A 283 2.30 0.00 7.33
N GLY A 284 2.42 0.94 6.40
CA GLY A 284 2.14 0.68 4.99
C GLY A 284 3.04 -0.39 4.38
N LYS A 285 4.34 -0.39 4.71
CA LYS A 285 5.29 -1.42 4.24
C LYS A 285 4.92 -2.83 4.71
N LEU A 286 4.39 -2.97 5.95
CA LEU A 286 3.92 -4.25 6.46
C LEU A 286 2.65 -4.72 5.73
N GLY A 287 1.71 -3.79 5.49
CA GLY A 287 0.52 -4.08 4.71
C GLY A 287 0.85 -4.53 3.28
N ASP A 288 1.81 -3.86 2.62
CA ASP A 288 2.27 -4.20 1.26
C ASP A 288 2.88 -5.62 1.22
N ALA A 289 3.80 -5.92 2.15
CA ALA A 289 4.42 -7.24 2.27
C ALA A 289 3.40 -8.35 2.55
N LEU A 290 2.53 -8.14 3.55
CA LEU A 290 1.57 -9.16 3.97
C LEU A 290 0.47 -9.38 2.93
N SER A 291 -0.02 -8.34 2.24
CA SER A 291 -1.04 -8.53 1.20
C SER A 291 -0.54 -9.42 0.07
N THR A 292 0.75 -9.32 -0.28
CA THR A 292 1.40 -10.19 -1.27
C THR A 292 1.66 -11.59 -0.71
N ALA A 293 2.25 -11.69 0.49
CA ALA A 293 2.58 -12.97 1.09
C ALA A 293 1.35 -13.85 1.34
N LEU A 294 0.28 -13.27 1.93
CA LEU A 294 -0.95 -14.01 2.23
C LEU A 294 -1.71 -14.40 0.96
N PHE A 295 -1.58 -13.62 -0.11
CA PHE A 295 -2.11 -14.00 -1.42
C PHE A 295 -1.43 -15.27 -1.95
N VAL A 296 -0.11 -15.39 -1.79
CA VAL A 296 0.68 -16.57 -2.18
C VAL A 296 0.38 -17.77 -1.28
N MET A 297 0.18 -17.56 0.01
CA MET A 297 -0.14 -18.61 0.98
C MET A 297 -1.48 -19.32 0.70
N GLY A 298 -2.49 -18.56 0.32
CA GLY A 298 -3.86 -19.08 0.25
C GLY A 298 -4.61 -18.92 1.58
N VAL A 299 -5.91 -19.24 1.59
CA VAL A 299 -6.82 -18.95 2.71
C VAL A 299 -6.37 -19.57 4.02
N ASP A 300 -6.12 -20.88 4.03
CA ASP A 300 -5.86 -21.62 5.27
C ASP A 300 -4.54 -21.22 5.92
N GLU A 301 -3.48 -21.09 5.11
CA GLU A 301 -2.17 -20.66 5.61
C GLU A 301 -2.21 -19.18 6.05
N ALA A 302 -2.94 -18.32 5.35
CA ALA A 302 -3.12 -16.91 5.72
C ALA A 302 -3.85 -16.76 7.06
N ILE A 303 -4.91 -17.55 7.30
CA ILE A 303 -5.63 -17.57 8.58
C ILE A 303 -4.70 -18.05 9.71
N ASN A 304 -3.94 -19.12 9.48
CA ASN A 304 -3.00 -19.65 10.46
C ASN A 304 -1.89 -18.62 10.77
N TYR A 305 -1.37 -17.95 9.75
CA TYR A 305 -0.38 -16.90 9.92
C TYR A 305 -0.92 -15.72 10.75
N TRP A 306 -2.15 -15.27 10.48
CA TRP A 306 -2.79 -14.23 11.26
C TRP A 306 -2.95 -14.63 12.73
N LYS A 307 -3.44 -15.84 13.01
CA LYS A 307 -3.60 -16.36 14.38
C LYS A 307 -2.30 -16.38 15.17
N GLN A 308 -1.18 -16.68 14.53
CA GLN A 308 0.14 -16.74 15.16
C GLN A 308 0.73 -15.36 15.42
N ASN A 309 0.33 -14.31 14.66
CA ASN A 309 0.98 -13.00 14.70
C ASN A 309 0.07 -11.86 15.19
N LYS A 310 -1.16 -12.15 15.66
CA LYS A 310 -2.13 -11.11 15.99
C LYS A 310 -1.78 -10.27 17.24
N ASP A 311 -0.99 -10.81 18.15
CA ASP A 311 -0.62 -10.15 19.40
C ASP A 311 0.80 -9.57 19.40
N GLU A 312 1.47 -9.58 18.24
CA GLU A 312 2.81 -9.04 18.07
C GLU A 312 2.81 -7.53 17.75
N ASN A 313 3.99 -6.93 17.80
CA ASN A 313 4.19 -5.53 17.39
C ASN A 313 3.80 -5.26 15.92
N ASP A 314 3.76 -6.33 15.10
CA ASP A 314 3.37 -6.31 13.69
C ASP A 314 1.91 -6.80 13.49
N ALA A 315 1.05 -6.62 14.49
CA ALA A 315 -0.36 -6.99 14.44
C ALA A 315 -1.06 -6.36 13.23
N PHE A 316 -1.90 -7.16 12.59
CA PHE A 316 -2.66 -6.75 11.41
C PHE A 316 -4.04 -7.41 11.41
N GLU A 317 -4.95 -6.85 10.62
CA GLU A 317 -6.24 -7.45 10.29
C GLU A 317 -6.31 -7.70 8.79
N MET A 318 -7.18 -8.63 8.37
CA MET A 318 -7.27 -8.99 6.95
C MET A 318 -8.70 -9.21 6.46
N ILE A 319 -8.88 -8.99 5.16
CA ILE A 319 -10.04 -9.42 4.38
C ILE A 319 -9.52 -10.18 3.16
N LEU A 320 -9.95 -11.43 3.00
CA LEU A 320 -9.65 -12.26 1.82
C LEU A 320 -10.92 -12.44 1.00
N ILE A 321 -10.85 -12.25 -0.30
CA ILE A 321 -11.96 -12.49 -1.22
C ILE A 321 -11.57 -13.61 -2.18
N THR A 322 -12.38 -14.65 -2.23
CA THR A 322 -12.13 -15.84 -3.04
C THR A 322 -12.97 -15.91 -4.32
N ASP A 323 -12.60 -16.78 -5.24
CA ASP A 323 -13.30 -17.01 -6.50
C ASP A 323 -14.67 -17.67 -6.31
N ASP A 324 -14.87 -18.45 -5.24
CA ASP A 324 -16.14 -19.06 -4.84
C ASP A 324 -17.06 -18.11 -4.04
N LYS A 325 -16.80 -16.79 -4.12
CA LYS A 325 -17.59 -15.72 -3.50
C LYS A 325 -17.65 -15.78 -1.97
N LYS A 326 -16.57 -16.17 -1.31
CA LYS A 326 -16.43 -16.01 0.13
C LYS A 326 -15.60 -14.78 0.46
N ILE A 327 -15.95 -14.14 1.57
CA ILE A 327 -15.22 -13.02 2.18
C ILE A 327 -14.81 -13.49 3.58
N TYR A 328 -13.54 -13.83 3.75
CA TYR A 328 -12.98 -14.09 5.07
C TYR A 328 -12.56 -12.77 5.68
N ILE A 329 -13.06 -12.46 6.86
CA ILE A 329 -12.80 -11.20 7.55
C ILE A 329 -12.42 -11.47 8.99
N THR A 330 -11.33 -10.89 9.47
CA THR A 330 -10.94 -11.00 10.88
C THR A 330 -11.91 -10.27 11.78
N GLU A 331 -12.13 -10.82 12.98
CA GLU A 331 -13.18 -10.39 13.91
C GLU A 331 -13.19 -8.89 14.20
N ASN A 332 -12.02 -8.26 14.32
CA ASN A 332 -11.90 -6.83 14.63
C ASN A 332 -12.35 -5.90 13.48
N LEU A 333 -12.44 -6.39 12.25
CA LEU A 333 -12.90 -5.60 11.10
C LEU A 333 -14.42 -5.71 10.85
N VAL A 334 -15.11 -6.66 11.46
CA VAL A 334 -16.53 -6.95 11.17
C VAL A 334 -17.41 -5.71 11.31
N TYR A 335 -17.21 -4.92 12.36
CA TYR A 335 -18.00 -3.70 12.60
C TYR A 335 -17.55 -2.50 11.77
N SER A 336 -16.36 -2.58 11.18
CA SER A 336 -15.81 -1.53 10.33
C SER A 336 -16.10 -1.75 8.85
N PHE A 337 -16.53 -2.95 8.46
CA PHE A 337 -16.80 -3.33 7.07
C PHE A 337 -18.29 -3.38 6.77
N THR A 338 -18.69 -2.79 5.64
CA THR A 338 -20.06 -2.86 5.14
C THR A 338 -20.05 -3.40 3.71
N LEU A 339 -20.62 -4.58 3.51
CA LEU A 339 -20.80 -5.19 2.19
C LEU A 339 -21.86 -4.41 1.41
N GLN A 340 -21.61 -4.15 0.12
CA GLN A 340 -22.58 -3.47 -0.74
C GLN A 340 -23.73 -4.40 -1.13
N ASP A 341 -24.94 -3.87 -1.22
CA ASP A 341 -26.18 -4.63 -1.47
C ASP A 341 -26.13 -5.51 -2.73
N LYS A 342 -25.45 -5.06 -3.77
CA LYS A 342 -25.33 -5.82 -5.01
C LYS A 342 -24.43 -7.08 -4.91
N TYR A 343 -23.72 -7.25 -3.79
CA TYR A 343 -22.84 -8.40 -3.51
C TYR A 343 -23.35 -9.28 -2.37
N LYS A 344 -24.67 -9.26 -2.11
CA LYS A 344 -25.31 -10.10 -1.09
C LYS A 344 -25.18 -11.61 -1.33
N ASP A 345 -24.78 -12.00 -2.54
CA ASP A 345 -24.47 -13.37 -2.92
C ASP A 345 -23.07 -13.83 -2.46
N TYR A 346 -22.27 -12.92 -1.89
CA TYR A 346 -21.02 -13.27 -1.22
C TYR A 346 -21.27 -13.71 0.21
N HIS A 347 -20.63 -14.82 0.60
CA HIS A 347 -20.74 -15.36 1.95
C HIS A 347 -19.62 -14.84 2.86
N MET A 348 -19.98 -14.09 3.92
CA MET A 348 -19.01 -13.63 4.91
C MET A 348 -18.68 -14.74 5.91
N VAL A 349 -17.38 -14.99 6.10
CA VAL A 349 -16.82 -15.92 7.09
C VAL A 349 -15.99 -15.13 8.06
N VAL A 350 -16.42 -15.05 9.31
CA VAL A 350 -15.67 -14.35 10.36
C VAL A 350 -14.55 -15.28 10.85
N VAL A 351 -13.32 -14.77 10.76
CA VAL A 351 -12.13 -15.45 11.26
C VAL A 351 -11.90 -15.03 12.71
N THR A 352 -11.98 -15.98 13.62
CA THR A 352 -11.72 -15.81 15.06
C THR A 352 -10.50 -16.63 15.47
N LEU A 353 -10.04 -16.42 16.70
CA LEU A 353 -8.96 -17.23 17.30
C LEU A 353 -9.32 -18.71 17.41
#